data_e657c27ba593d12bae1df769e3182bdd
#
_entry.id   e657c27ba593d12bae1df769e3182bdd
#
_cell.length_a   1.000
_cell.length_b   1.000
_cell.length_c   1.000
_cell.angle_alpha   90.00
_cell.angle_beta   90.00
_cell.angle_gamma   90.00
#
_symmetry.space_group_name_H-M   'P 1'
#
loop_
_entity.id
_entity.type
_entity.pdbx_description
1 polymer ?
#
loop_
_entity_poly.entity_id
_entity_poly.type
_entity_poly.pdbx_seq_one_letter_code
_entity_poly.pdbx_strand_id
1 'polypeptide(L)'
;IFVRRARCAVKNQINTMMKKILFLMAATAMMWGCDAVKAQTLEPEFEGEVMGVYPDGSSKRLEKHTVQTRTGGSVLVAGFAVNKAKTKILIEGARANVRFDNARPIALVVRVKDNAADPMSIVRIFRMKPAKKRRTAIIAAAGTFHVTSNDMDYLSFSARKYGESSYYLTLDESPVGEYGITVSNPNNIDEKMVIVSTF
;
A
#
# COMPACT_ATOMS: atom_id res chain seq x y z
N ILE A 1 -82.60 5.66 11.96
CA ILE A 1 -81.63 6.77 11.71
C ILE A 1 -80.42 6.69 12.65
N PHE A 2 -80.56 6.23 13.89
CA PHE A 2 -79.47 6.19 14.91
C PHE A 2 -78.36 5.14 14.57
N VAL A 3 -78.70 3.98 14.03
CA VAL A 3 -77.73 2.92 13.73
C VAL A 3 -76.74 3.26 12.57
N ARG A 4 -77.16 4.11 11.62
CA ARG A 4 -76.28 4.54 10.53
C ARG A 4 -75.22 5.52 10.97
N ARG A 5 -75.52 6.41 11.95
CA ARG A 5 -74.53 7.39 12.49
C ARG A 5 -73.44 6.69 13.31
N ALA A 6 -73.78 5.68 14.10
CA ALA A 6 -72.82 4.91 14.87
C ALA A 6 -71.82 4.17 14.00
N ARG A 7 -72.24 3.54 12.90
CA ARG A 7 -71.33 2.85 11.98
C ARG A 7 -70.36 3.80 11.25
N CYS A 8 -70.79 5.03 10.95
CA CYS A 8 -69.94 5.98 10.28
C CYS A 8 -68.85 6.53 11.22
N ALA A 9 -69.20 6.75 12.51
CA ALA A 9 -68.24 7.17 13.52
C ALA A 9 -67.13 6.15 13.82
N VAL A 10 -67.53 4.87 13.93
CA VAL A 10 -66.60 3.74 14.14
C VAL A 10 -65.68 3.57 12.94
N LYS A 11 -66.18 3.70 11.73
CA LYS A 11 -65.39 3.56 10.51
C LYS A 11 -64.35 4.71 10.37
N ASN A 12 -64.69 5.93 10.80
CA ASN A 12 -63.77 7.06 10.82
C ASN A 12 -62.71 6.90 11.90
N GLN A 13 -63.00 6.37 13.08
CA GLN A 13 -62.02 6.09 14.12
C GLN A 13 -61.01 5.01 13.70
N ILE A 14 -61.47 3.93 13.08
CA ILE A 14 -60.61 2.86 12.59
C ILE A 14 -59.64 3.39 11.50
N ASN A 15 -60.16 4.24 10.58
CA ASN A 15 -59.32 4.84 9.53
C ASN A 15 -58.27 5.80 10.09
N THR A 16 -58.59 6.53 11.15
CA THR A 16 -57.66 7.43 11.82
C THR A 16 -56.60 6.67 12.63
N MET A 17 -56.96 5.57 13.28
CA MET A 17 -56.00 4.67 13.95
C MET A 17 -55.08 3.99 12.95
N MET A 18 -55.60 3.44 11.84
CA MET A 18 -54.77 2.84 10.82
C MET A 18 -53.74 3.84 10.22
N LYS A 19 -54.16 5.08 9.96
CA LYS A 19 -53.23 6.12 9.48
C LYS A 19 -52.14 6.43 10.49
N LYS A 20 -52.44 6.50 11.79
CA LYS A 20 -51.46 6.69 12.86
C LYS A 20 -50.49 5.54 12.99
N ILE A 21 -50.97 4.27 12.87
CA ILE A 21 -50.12 3.09 12.91
C ILE A 21 -49.21 3.03 11.67
N LEU A 22 -49.74 3.36 10.49
CA LEU A 22 -48.96 3.41 9.26
C LEU A 22 -47.86 4.49 9.34
N PHE A 23 -48.15 5.65 9.95
CA PHE A 23 -47.18 6.74 10.16
C PHE A 23 -46.12 6.35 11.19
N LEU A 24 -46.47 5.60 12.24
CA LEU A 24 -45.54 5.08 13.23
C LEU A 24 -44.58 4.05 12.63
N MET A 25 -45.10 3.15 11.79
CA MET A 25 -44.29 2.14 11.10
C MET A 25 -43.35 2.77 10.06
N ALA A 26 -43.76 3.85 9.38
CA ALA A 26 -42.90 4.57 8.45
C ALA A 26 -41.77 5.33 9.19
N ALA A 27 -42.03 5.83 10.39
CA ALA A 27 -41.02 6.53 11.20
C ALA A 27 -39.97 5.57 11.79
N THR A 28 -40.36 4.32 12.12
CA THR A 28 -39.39 3.31 12.61
C THR A 28 -38.52 2.74 11.51
N ALA A 29 -39.00 2.70 10.26
CA ALA A 29 -38.19 2.26 9.10
C ALA A 29 -37.09 3.27 8.74
N MET A 30 -37.23 4.55 9.09
CA MET A 30 -36.19 5.58 8.86
C MET A 30 -35.11 5.60 9.94
N MET A 31 -35.24 4.90 11.05
CA MET A 31 -34.25 4.80 12.12
C MET A 31 -33.31 3.59 12.00
N TRP A 32 -33.51 2.72 11.03
CA TRP A 32 -32.48 1.78 10.65
C TRP A 32 -31.47 2.59 9.83
N GLY A 33 -30.58 3.24 10.59
CA GLY A 33 -29.45 3.95 10.05
C GLY A 33 -28.78 3.05 9.06
N CYS A 34 -28.54 3.58 7.88
CA CYS A 34 -27.48 3.10 7.02
C CYS A 34 -26.22 3.17 7.87
N ASP A 35 -25.89 2.11 8.60
CA ASP A 35 -24.49 1.87 8.97
C ASP A 35 -23.75 1.91 7.65
N ALA A 36 -23.20 3.08 7.33
CA ALA A 36 -22.22 3.19 6.29
C ALA A 36 -21.18 2.15 6.68
N VAL A 37 -21.19 1.02 5.97
CA VAL A 37 -20.12 0.04 6.02
C VAL A 37 -18.89 0.89 5.73
N LYS A 38 -18.20 1.32 6.79
CA LYS A 38 -16.87 1.91 6.68
C LYS A 38 -16.11 0.85 5.93
N ALA A 39 -15.87 1.10 4.65
CA ALA A 39 -14.96 0.29 3.89
C ALA A 39 -13.71 0.22 4.75
N GLN A 40 -13.45 -0.96 5.33
CA GLN A 40 -12.29 -1.15 6.17
C GLN A 40 -11.09 -0.75 5.32
N THR A 41 -10.54 0.42 5.63
CA THR A 41 -9.33 0.89 4.97
C THR A 41 -8.28 -0.14 5.29
N LEU A 42 -7.75 -0.75 4.26
CA LEU A 42 -6.73 -1.79 4.34
C LEU A 42 -5.38 -1.15 4.65
N GLU A 43 -5.35 -0.29 5.68
CA GLU A 43 -4.15 0.38 6.09
C GLU A 43 -3.26 -0.57 6.88
N PRO A 44 -1.95 -0.65 6.55
CA PRO A 44 -0.98 -1.36 7.37
C PRO A 44 -0.96 -0.80 8.80
N GLU A 45 -0.61 -1.62 9.77
CA GLU A 45 -0.62 -1.25 11.19
C GLU A 45 0.55 -0.33 11.56
N PHE A 46 1.74 -0.58 11.01
CA PHE A 46 2.97 0.11 11.38
C PHE A 46 3.55 0.95 10.26
N GLU A 47 4.17 2.07 10.61
CA GLU A 47 4.93 2.92 9.69
C GLU A 47 6.01 2.11 8.94
N GLY A 48 6.16 2.36 7.65
CA GLY A 48 7.08 1.62 6.78
C GLY A 48 6.61 0.21 6.44
N GLU A 49 5.40 -0.16 6.81
CA GLU A 49 4.81 -1.44 6.44
C GLU A 49 4.16 -1.36 5.07
N VAL A 50 4.27 -2.45 4.32
CA VAL A 50 3.74 -2.55 2.97
C VAL A 50 2.82 -3.76 2.87
N MET A 51 1.65 -3.56 2.32
CA MET A 51 0.70 -4.63 1.99
C MET A 51 0.49 -4.71 0.50
N GLY A 52 0.52 -5.91 -0.03
CA GLY A 52 0.08 -6.18 -1.39
C GLY A 52 -1.43 -6.34 -1.44
N VAL A 53 -2.07 -5.74 -2.43
CA VAL A 53 -3.51 -5.81 -2.65
C VAL A 53 -3.79 -6.66 -3.86
N TYR A 54 -4.61 -7.70 -3.67
CA TYR A 54 -5.00 -8.59 -4.74
C TYR A 54 -6.31 -8.14 -5.42
N PRO A 55 -6.56 -8.58 -6.65
CA PRO A 55 -7.76 -8.18 -7.40
C PRO A 55 -9.09 -8.60 -6.76
N ASP A 56 -9.07 -9.61 -5.89
CA ASP A 56 -10.23 -10.08 -5.12
C ASP A 56 -10.51 -9.21 -3.87
N GLY A 57 -9.72 -8.15 -3.66
CA GLY A 57 -9.80 -7.28 -2.49
C GLY A 57 -9.07 -7.82 -1.26
N SER A 58 -8.53 -9.04 -1.31
CA SER A 58 -7.66 -9.54 -0.24
C SER A 58 -6.33 -8.82 -0.21
N SER A 59 -5.65 -8.88 0.92
CA SER A 59 -4.34 -8.28 1.07
C SER A 59 -3.40 -9.18 1.85
N LYS A 60 -2.12 -9.01 1.59
CA LYS A 60 -1.07 -9.73 2.29
C LYS A 60 0.08 -8.80 2.61
N ARG A 61 0.55 -8.85 3.86
CA ARG A 61 1.73 -8.12 4.30
C ARG A 61 2.96 -8.63 3.57
N LEU A 62 3.77 -7.72 3.05
CA LEU A 62 5.04 -8.07 2.42
C LEU A 62 6.07 -8.48 3.49
N GLU A 63 6.95 -9.38 3.08
CA GLU A 63 8.07 -9.85 3.88
C GLU A 63 9.09 -8.71 4.06
N LYS A 64 9.45 -8.41 5.32
CA LYS A 64 10.43 -7.36 5.67
C LYS A 64 11.81 -7.96 5.95
N HIS A 65 12.82 -7.31 5.42
CA HIS A 65 14.22 -7.64 5.68
C HIS A 65 14.97 -6.40 6.14
N THR A 66 15.66 -6.51 7.27
CA THR A 66 16.62 -5.50 7.70
C THR A 66 17.96 -5.81 7.04
N VAL A 67 18.41 -4.92 6.19
CA VAL A 67 19.61 -5.14 5.36
C VAL A 67 20.67 -4.12 5.71
N GLN A 68 21.87 -4.58 5.99
CA GLN A 68 23.03 -3.70 6.06
C GLN A 68 23.49 -3.34 4.64
N THR A 69 23.61 -2.07 4.34
CA THR A 69 24.16 -1.62 3.08
C THR A 69 25.67 -1.83 3.09
N ARG A 70 26.19 -2.53 2.08
CA ARG A 70 27.62 -2.69 1.86
C ARG A 70 28.05 -1.86 0.66
N THR A 71 28.85 -0.84 0.92
CA THR A 71 29.50 -0.08 -0.15
C THR A 71 30.82 -0.78 -0.48
N GLY A 72 30.94 -1.29 -1.71
CA GLY A 72 32.20 -1.81 -2.21
C GLY A 72 33.17 -0.64 -2.45
N GLY A 73 34.24 -0.59 -1.69
CA GLY A 73 35.28 0.42 -1.86
C GLY A 73 36.06 0.24 -3.16
N SER A 74 36.45 1.34 -3.79
CA SER A 74 37.43 1.33 -4.87
C SER A 74 38.80 0.96 -4.30
N VAL A 75 39.41 -0.06 -4.83
CA VAL A 75 40.84 -0.32 -4.56
C VAL A 75 41.61 0.61 -5.47
N LEU A 76 42.36 1.54 -4.88
CA LEU A 76 43.36 2.34 -5.62
C LEU A 76 44.51 1.41 -6.06
N VAL A 77 44.51 1.03 -7.32
CA VAL A 77 45.64 0.34 -7.94
C VAL A 77 46.34 1.34 -8.85
N ALA A 78 47.58 1.62 -8.54
CA ALA A 78 48.48 2.45 -9.37
C ALA A 78 47.96 3.85 -9.71
N GLY A 79 47.33 4.54 -8.79
CA GLY A 79 46.93 5.94 -8.97
C GLY A 79 45.71 6.18 -9.87
N PHE A 80 45.12 5.16 -10.39
CA PHE A 80 43.89 5.24 -11.19
C PHE A 80 42.70 4.64 -10.43
N ALA A 81 41.71 5.48 -10.12
CA ALA A 81 40.45 5.04 -9.56
C ALA A 81 39.58 4.42 -10.65
N VAL A 82 39.59 3.08 -10.78
CA VAL A 82 38.94 2.39 -11.90
C VAL A 82 37.56 1.83 -11.53
N ASN A 83 37.13 1.88 -10.29
CA ASN A 83 35.88 1.24 -9.90
C ASN A 83 34.84 2.20 -9.32
N LYS A 84 33.65 2.18 -9.91
CA LYS A 84 32.45 2.81 -9.37
C LYS A 84 32.08 2.13 -8.06
N ALA A 85 32.04 2.87 -6.95
CA ALA A 85 31.50 2.35 -5.70
C ALA A 85 30.02 2.03 -5.87
N LYS A 86 29.63 0.78 -5.64
CA LYS A 86 28.24 0.33 -5.75
C LYS A 86 27.73 -0.12 -4.38
N THR A 87 26.66 0.48 -3.93
CA THR A 87 25.95 0.03 -2.74
C THR A 87 24.96 -1.06 -3.14
N LYS A 88 25.13 -2.24 -2.55
CA LYS A 88 24.31 -3.42 -2.84
C LYS A 88 23.45 -3.79 -1.65
N ILE A 89 22.22 -4.16 -1.93
CA ILE A 89 21.33 -4.89 -1.01
C ILE A 89 21.46 -6.38 -1.33
N LEU A 90 21.51 -7.18 -0.28
CA LEU A 90 21.55 -8.63 -0.36
C LEU A 90 20.50 -9.18 0.60
N ILE A 91 19.56 -9.95 0.06
CA ILE A 91 18.50 -10.61 0.81
C ILE A 91 18.61 -12.12 0.61
N GLU A 92 18.54 -12.87 1.69
CA GLU A 92 18.54 -14.33 1.62
C GLU A 92 17.25 -14.86 0.98
N GLY A 93 17.33 -16.04 0.39
CA GLY A 93 16.25 -16.65 -0.37
C GLY A 93 16.18 -16.17 -1.83
N ALA A 94 15.90 -17.09 -2.72
CA ALA A 94 15.84 -16.81 -4.17
C ALA A 94 14.53 -16.13 -4.59
N ARG A 95 13.48 -16.25 -3.77
CA ARG A 95 12.12 -15.78 -4.09
C ARG A 95 11.48 -15.13 -2.87
N ALA A 96 10.58 -14.17 -3.13
CA ALA A 96 9.71 -13.60 -2.11
C ALA A 96 8.55 -14.55 -1.77
N ASN A 97 8.03 -14.45 -0.54
CA ASN A 97 6.88 -15.23 -0.07
C ASN A 97 5.55 -14.70 -0.61
N VAL A 98 5.49 -13.40 -0.90
CA VAL A 98 4.32 -12.76 -1.50
C VAL A 98 4.56 -12.65 -2.99
N ARG A 99 3.60 -13.12 -3.77
CA ARG A 99 3.69 -13.14 -5.22
C ARG A 99 2.41 -12.61 -5.84
N PHE A 100 2.56 -11.90 -6.94
CA PHE A 100 1.45 -11.36 -7.73
C PHE A 100 1.45 -12.03 -9.12
N ASP A 101 0.26 -12.09 -9.69
CA ASP A 101 0.11 -12.42 -11.11
C ASP A 101 0.42 -11.15 -11.93
N ASN A 102 1.27 -11.27 -12.93
CA ASN A 102 1.63 -10.16 -13.82
C ASN A 102 0.57 -9.86 -14.90
N ALA A 103 -0.50 -10.64 -14.96
CA ALA A 103 -1.62 -10.36 -15.87
C ALA A 103 -2.39 -9.07 -15.49
N ARG A 104 -2.15 -8.53 -14.31
CA ARG A 104 -2.81 -7.31 -13.79
C ARG A 104 -1.79 -6.38 -13.14
N PRO A 105 -2.06 -5.06 -13.12
CA PRO A 105 -1.23 -4.12 -12.39
C PRO A 105 -1.10 -4.50 -10.92
N ILE A 106 0.12 -4.49 -10.39
CA ILE A 106 0.38 -4.75 -8.98
C ILE A 106 0.02 -3.51 -8.17
N ALA A 107 -0.80 -3.71 -7.15
CA ALA A 107 -1.21 -2.68 -6.22
C ALA A 107 -0.62 -2.92 -4.82
N LEU A 108 -0.12 -1.85 -4.22
CA LEU A 108 0.49 -1.89 -2.89
C LEU A 108 -0.12 -0.77 -2.02
N VAL A 109 -0.27 -1.03 -0.73
CA VAL A 109 -0.58 0.01 0.26
C VAL A 109 0.63 0.16 1.18
N VAL A 110 1.12 1.36 1.30
CA VAL A 110 2.31 1.70 2.08
C VAL A 110 1.92 2.67 3.18
N ARG A 111 2.17 2.30 4.43
CA ARG A 111 1.98 3.21 5.56
C ARG A 111 3.22 4.08 5.76
N VAL A 112 3.00 5.35 5.90
CA VAL A 112 4.01 6.38 6.16
C VAL A 112 3.64 7.14 7.45
N LYS A 113 4.51 8.04 7.89
CA LYS A 113 4.23 8.88 9.06
C LYS A 113 3.00 9.76 8.83
N ASP A 114 2.97 10.44 7.70
CA ASP A 114 1.85 11.22 7.19
C ASP A 114 1.87 11.15 5.66
N ASN A 115 0.72 11.33 5.01
CA ASN A 115 0.64 11.30 3.56
C ASN A 115 0.67 12.72 2.95
N ALA A 116 1.42 13.65 3.56
CA ALA A 116 1.59 15.00 3.05
C ALA A 116 2.78 15.13 2.09
N ALA A 117 3.80 14.29 2.24
CA ALA A 117 4.96 14.29 1.36
C ALA A 117 4.65 13.70 -0.02
N ASP A 118 5.47 14.03 -1.02
CA ASP A 118 5.41 13.35 -2.33
C ASP A 118 5.86 11.89 -2.18
N PRO A 119 5.01 10.90 -2.53
CA PRO A 119 5.36 9.49 -2.45
C PRO A 119 6.61 9.13 -3.26
N MET A 120 6.87 9.83 -4.38
CA MET A 120 8.09 9.62 -5.17
C MET A 120 9.37 10.04 -4.43
N SER A 121 9.27 10.87 -3.40
CA SER A 121 10.45 11.28 -2.60
C SER A 121 10.82 10.25 -1.53
N ILE A 122 9.86 9.45 -1.05
CA ILE A 122 10.04 8.56 0.10
C ILE A 122 9.96 7.07 -0.24
N VAL A 123 9.29 6.71 -1.33
CA VAL A 123 9.15 5.30 -1.76
C VAL A 123 10.07 5.03 -2.94
N ARG A 124 10.77 3.90 -2.89
CA ARG A 124 11.57 3.38 -4.01
C ARG A 124 11.21 1.93 -4.24
N ILE A 125 10.82 1.59 -5.47
CA ILE A 125 10.58 0.22 -5.91
C ILE A 125 11.67 -0.13 -6.91
N PHE A 126 12.30 -1.28 -6.74
CA PHE A 126 13.43 -1.69 -7.58
C PHE A 126 13.40 -3.19 -7.84
N ARG A 127 13.95 -3.55 -8.99
CA ARG A 127 14.09 -4.95 -9.39
C ARG A 127 15.26 -5.60 -8.68
N MET A 128 15.07 -6.83 -8.22
CA MET A 128 16.11 -7.65 -7.62
C MET A 128 16.54 -8.77 -8.58
N LYS A 129 17.82 -9.04 -8.61
CA LYS A 129 18.39 -10.15 -9.40
C LYS A 129 18.43 -11.40 -8.53
N PRO A 130 17.60 -12.43 -8.84
CA PRO A 130 17.60 -13.68 -8.09
C PRO A 130 18.85 -14.52 -8.41
N ALA A 131 19.36 -15.20 -7.41
CA ALA A 131 20.38 -16.23 -7.49
C ALA A 131 19.96 -17.46 -6.68
N LYS A 132 20.73 -18.55 -6.69
CA LYS A 132 20.32 -19.82 -6.06
C LYS A 132 19.86 -19.70 -4.60
N LYS A 133 20.49 -18.83 -3.81
CA LYS A 133 20.23 -18.71 -2.35
C LYS A 133 19.94 -17.27 -1.90
N ARG A 134 19.90 -16.30 -2.82
CA ARG A 134 19.79 -14.88 -2.47
C ARG A 134 19.24 -14.05 -3.62
N ARG A 135 18.73 -12.88 -3.26
CA ARG A 135 18.34 -11.81 -4.20
C ARG A 135 19.24 -10.60 -3.97
N THR A 136 19.63 -9.92 -5.02
CA THR A 136 20.51 -8.76 -4.94
C THR A 136 19.98 -7.60 -5.74
N ALA A 137 20.15 -6.38 -5.25
CA ALA A 137 19.88 -5.14 -5.97
C ALA A 137 21.02 -4.14 -5.77
N ILE A 138 21.22 -3.27 -6.74
CA ILE A 138 22.11 -2.10 -6.62
C ILE A 138 21.18 -0.92 -6.33
N ILE A 139 21.40 -0.26 -5.20
CA ILE A 139 20.58 0.89 -4.76
C ILE A 139 21.28 2.24 -4.89
N ALA A 140 22.58 2.23 -5.04
CA ALA A 140 23.36 3.41 -5.34
C ALA A 140 24.64 3.03 -6.10
N ALA A 141 25.04 3.88 -7.01
CA ALA A 141 26.33 3.78 -7.70
C ALA A 141 26.94 5.17 -7.79
N ALA A 142 28.16 5.34 -7.25
CA ALA A 142 28.93 6.57 -7.34
C ALA A 142 30.19 6.32 -8.18
N GLY A 143 30.48 7.17 -9.14
CA GLY A 143 31.72 7.18 -9.91
C GLY A 143 32.48 8.47 -9.67
N THR A 144 33.78 8.48 -10.00
CA THR A 144 34.69 9.59 -9.75
C THR A 144 34.28 10.90 -10.44
N PHE A 145 33.43 10.84 -11.48
CA PHE A 145 33.04 12.01 -12.28
C PHE A 145 31.51 12.08 -12.59
N HIS A 146 30.73 11.03 -12.39
CA HIS A 146 29.29 11.06 -12.66
C HIS A 146 28.53 10.14 -11.72
N VAL A 147 27.51 10.67 -11.06
CA VAL A 147 26.44 9.85 -10.47
C VAL A 147 25.53 9.45 -11.63
N THR A 148 25.66 8.22 -12.10
CA THR A 148 24.73 7.69 -13.11
C THR A 148 23.61 6.95 -12.42
N SER A 149 22.39 7.48 -12.51
CA SER A 149 21.16 6.83 -12.05
C SER A 149 20.83 5.54 -12.84
N ASN A 150 21.48 5.31 -13.96
CA ASN A 150 21.17 4.25 -14.91
C ASN A 150 21.58 2.83 -14.48
N ASP A 151 22.34 2.69 -13.38
CA ASP A 151 22.72 1.37 -12.84
C ASP A 151 21.63 0.80 -11.88
N MET A 152 20.60 1.59 -11.57
CA MET A 152 19.53 1.22 -10.65
C MET A 152 18.26 0.89 -11.44
N ASP A 153 17.78 -0.33 -11.24
CA ASP A 153 16.63 -0.88 -11.93
C ASP A 153 15.34 -0.50 -11.14
N TYR A 154 15.04 0.81 -11.09
CA TYR A 154 13.85 1.34 -10.45
C TYR A 154 12.62 1.15 -11.32
N LEU A 155 11.49 0.84 -10.68
CA LEU A 155 10.19 0.78 -11.32
C LEU A 155 9.42 2.05 -11.07
N SER A 156 8.74 2.51 -12.11
CA SER A 156 7.77 3.60 -12.03
C SER A 156 6.47 3.12 -11.41
N PHE A 157 5.82 3.98 -10.67
CA PHE A 157 4.53 3.74 -10.07
C PHE A 157 3.71 5.02 -10.00
N SER A 158 2.41 4.88 -10.06
CA SER A 158 1.46 5.93 -9.77
C SER A 158 1.04 5.81 -8.31
N ALA A 159 0.79 6.95 -7.64
CA ALA A 159 0.43 6.95 -6.24
C ALA A 159 -0.74 7.88 -5.96
N ARG A 160 -1.59 7.50 -4.99
CA ARG A 160 -2.65 8.36 -4.46
C ARG A 160 -2.71 8.23 -2.95
N LYS A 161 -3.17 9.29 -2.28
CA LYS A 161 -3.43 9.23 -0.84
C LYS A 161 -4.45 8.15 -0.52
N TYR A 162 -4.23 7.45 0.58
CA TYR A 162 -5.07 6.36 1.03
C TYR A 162 -5.15 6.34 2.55
N GLY A 163 -6.37 6.22 3.08
CA GLY A 163 -6.58 6.24 4.50
C GLY A 163 -6.06 7.52 5.18
N GLU A 164 -5.62 7.38 6.41
CA GLU A 164 -5.17 8.48 7.25
C GLU A 164 -3.71 8.84 6.99
N SER A 165 -2.84 7.85 6.84
CA SER A 165 -1.39 8.03 6.73
C SER A 165 -0.75 7.02 5.75
N SER A 166 -1.42 6.72 4.64
CA SER A 166 -0.92 5.75 3.67
C SER A 166 -0.99 6.28 2.24
N TYR A 167 -0.28 5.60 1.37
CA TYR A 167 -0.39 5.72 -0.08
C TYR A 167 -0.84 4.41 -0.69
N TYR A 168 -1.74 4.50 -1.66
CA TYR A 168 -2.06 3.41 -2.56
C TYR A 168 -1.22 3.58 -3.82
N LEU A 169 -0.35 2.62 -4.08
CA LEU A 169 0.56 2.61 -5.21
C LEU A 169 0.07 1.61 -6.24
N THR A 170 0.22 1.96 -7.51
CA THR A 170 0.00 1.05 -8.63
C THR A 170 1.25 1.08 -9.49
N LEU A 171 1.85 -0.09 -9.75
CA LEU A 171 3.00 -0.18 -10.64
C LEU A 171 2.54 0.08 -12.08
N ASP A 172 3.24 0.98 -12.78
CA ASP A 172 2.92 1.32 -14.16
C ASP A 172 3.27 0.13 -15.08
N GLU A 173 4.33 -0.59 -14.75
CA GLU A 173 4.73 -1.83 -15.41
C GLU A 173 5.06 -2.90 -14.36
N SER A 174 4.69 -4.14 -14.64
CA SER A 174 4.90 -5.28 -13.75
C SER A 174 5.60 -6.43 -14.49
N PRO A 175 6.83 -6.22 -14.98
CA PRO A 175 7.55 -7.32 -15.65
C PRO A 175 7.83 -8.46 -14.66
N VAL A 176 7.85 -9.69 -15.17
CA VAL A 176 8.13 -10.86 -14.32
C VAL A 176 9.49 -10.72 -13.64
N GLY A 177 9.52 -10.89 -12.32
CA GLY A 177 10.75 -10.72 -11.54
C GLY A 177 10.55 -10.80 -10.05
N GLU A 178 11.60 -10.48 -9.31
CA GLU A 178 11.60 -10.29 -7.86
C GLU A 178 11.84 -8.80 -7.60
N TYR A 179 11.10 -8.24 -6.66
CA TYR A 179 11.12 -6.81 -6.39
C TYR A 179 11.35 -6.51 -4.93
N GLY A 180 11.95 -5.36 -4.67
CA GLY A 180 12.09 -4.76 -3.36
C GLY A 180 11.45 -3.37 -3.32
N ILE A 181 10.89 -3.03 -2.19
CA ILE A 181 10.38 -1.69 -1.89
C ILE A 181 10.99 -1.20 -0.60
N THR A 182 11.50 0.03 -0.63
CA THR A 182 11.96 0.75 0.55
C THR A 182 11.07 1.96 0.79
N VAL A 183 10.81 2.22 2.05
CA VAL A 183 10.11 3.43 2.50
C VAL A 183 11.11 4.20 3.36
N SER A 184 11.53 5.35 2.87
CA SER A 184 12.46 6.21 3.60
C SER A 184 11.72 6.92 4.73
N ASN A 185 12.23 6.79 5.95
CA ASN A 185 11.81 7.66 7.03
C ASN A 185 12.70 8.91 6.98
N PRO A 186 12.17 10.11 6.69
CA PRO A 186 12.98 11.33 6.58
C PRO A 186 13.67 11.71 7.91
N ASN A 187 13.25 11.11 9.01
CA ASN A 187 13.86 11.32 10.33
C ASN A 187 14.94 10.26 10.69
N ASN A 188 15.15 9.27 9.83
CA ASN A 188 16.15 8.23 10.10
C ASN A 188 17.49 8.64 9.49
N ILE A 189 18.43 9.02 10.33
CA ILE A 189 19.77 9.49 9.94
C ILE A 189 20.75 8.32 9.76
N ASP A 190 20.37 7.10 10.19
CA ASP A 190 21.28 5.95 10.07
C ASP A 190 21.10 5.23 8.72
N GLU A 191 21.89 5.69 7.74
CA GLU A 191 21.91 5.13 6.38
C GLU A 191 22.51 3.71 6.28
N LYS A 192 23.01 3.15 7.36
CA LYS A 192 23.67 1.82 7.36
C LYS A 192 22.70 0.67 7.36
N MET A 193 21.48 0.90 7.81
CA MET A 193 20.42 -0.12 7.87
C MET A 193 19.22 0.34 7.06
N VAL A 194 18.82 -0.48 6.10
CA VAL A 194 17.66 -0.23 5.26
C VAL A 194 16.65 -1.35 5.45
N ILE A 195 15.40 -1.00 5.66
CA ILE A 195 14.30 -1.96 5.67
C ILE A 195 13.79 -2.12 4.25
N VAL A 196 13.81 -3.35 3.75
CA VAL A 196 13.33 -3.70 2.41
C VAL A 196 12.18 -4.67 2.56
N SER A 197 11.03 -4.34 2.00
CA SER A 197 9.93 -5.29 1.83
C SER A 197 10.02 -5.92 0.43
N THR A 198 9.68 -7.21 0.30
CA THR A 198 9.88 -7.95 -0.96
C THR A 198 8.64 -8.66 -1.46
N PHE A 199 8.50 -8.75 -2.80
CA PHE A 199 7.41 -9.42 -3.50
C PHE A 199 7.83 -9.96 -4.87
#